data_47dfb84cedb7fdcc05224a0bca685b3e
#
_entry.id   47dfb84cedb7fdcc05224a0bca685b3e
#
_cell.length_a   1.000
_cell.length_b   1.000
_cell.length_c   1.000
_cell.angle_alpha   90.00
_cell.angle_beta   90.00
_cell.angle_gamma   90.00
#
_symmetry.space_group_name_H-M   'P 1'
#
loop_
_entity.id
_entity.type
_entity.pdbx_description
1 polymer ?
#
loop_
_entity_poly.entity_id
_entity_poly.type
_entity_poly.pdbx_seq_one_letter_code
_entity_poly.pdbx_strand_id
1 'polypeptide(L)'
;MLTLILIILFSCRIYYNPSPLFEEYKNYRNQKHELELVQCANTDKKIKQLLSIYLDKYQGNRIWIIQYHRGINDYMCGSMRFELYDKQTKPIKYQYTDFNLSWYTLPDYLRIHDSFIGKLEEVDPVLSISNSAKYIICKLIRDYNNVSIGIFGISYLDKLPNKLLETDLQQDYIELQKLMLE
;
A
#
# COMPACT_ATOMS: atom_id res chain seq x y z
N MET A 1 51.55 -23.48 -7.63
CA MET A 1 51.85 -23.60 -6.19
C MET A 1 51.70 -22.27 -5.45
N LEU A 2 52.25 -21.16 -5.96
CA LEU A 2 52.16 -19.83 -5.29
C LEU A 2 50.71 -19.33 -5.13
N THR A 3 49.84 -19.50 -6.14
CA THR A 3 48.46 -19.12 -6.09
C THR A 3 47.65 -19.86 -5.04
N LEU A 4 47.92 -21.14 -4.84
CA LEU A 4 47.24 -21.95 -3.83
C LEU A 4 47.61 -21.50 -2.42
N ILE A 5 48.90 -21.15 -2.19
CA ILE A 5 49.38 -20.63 -0.93
C ILE A 5 48.73 -19.26 -0.60
N LEU A 6 48.59 -18.39 -1.60
CA LEU A 6 47.90 -17.09 -1.45
C LEU A 6 46.42 -17.25 -1.10
N ILE A 7 45.73 -18.20 -1.74
CA ILE A 7 44.32 -18.50 -1.42
C ILE A 7 44.17 -19.02 0.01
N ILE A 8 45.08 -19.93 0.45
CA ILE A 8 45.07 -20.46 1.82
C ILE A 8 45.37 -19.37 2.84
N LEU A 9 46.36 -18.52 2.60
CA LEU A 9 46.68 -17.40 3.49
C LEU A 9 45.56 -16.38 3.58
N PHE A 10 44.90 -16.09 2.46
CA PHE A 10 43.74 -15.18 2.41
C PHE A 10 42.53 -15.78 3.15
N SER A 11 42.26 -17.08 2.95
CA SER A 11 41.22 -17.80 3.67
C SER A 11 41.48 -17.89 5.18
N CYS A 12 42.74 -18.15 5.59
CA CYS A 12 43.11 -18.12 6.99
C CYS A 12 42.99 -16.73 7.61
N ARG A 13 43.38 -15.68 6.88
CA ARG A 13 43.24 -14.30 7.35
C ARG A 13 41.79 -13.90 7.55
N ILE A 14 40.86 -14.31 6.63
CA ILE A 14 39.42 -14.11 6.78
C ILE A 14 38.86 -14.91 7.95
N TYR A 15 39.35 -16.15 8.14
CA TYR A 15 38.87 -17.02 9.22
C TYR A 15 39.33 -16.54 10.62
N TYR A 16 40.59 -16.07 10.73
CA TYR A 16 41.15 -15.63 12.02
C TYR A 16 40.92 -14.15 12.34
N ASN A 17 40.58 -13.32 11.35
CA ASN A 17 40.28 -11.94 11.57
C ASN A 17 39.18 -11.46 10.59
N PRO A 18 37.91 -11.93 10.74
CA PRO A 18 36.81 -11.59 9.85
C PRO A 18 36.39 -10.12 9.96
N SER A 19 36.97 -9.37 10.93
CA SER A 19 36.33 -8.18 11.42
C SER A 19 36.26 -6.96 10.47
N PRO A 20 37.28 -6.53 9.71
CA PRO A 20 37.15 -5.25 9.01
C PRO A 20 36.14 -5.29 7.83
N LEU A 21 36.23 -6.31 6.97
CA LEU A 21 35.34 -6.43 5.79
C LEU A 21 33.88 -6.77 6.18
N PHE A 22 33.72 -7.60 7.20
CA PHE A 22 32.40 -7.97 7.72
C PHE A 22 31.74 -6.80 8.45
N GLU A 23 32.49 -6.02 9.22
CA GLU A 23 31.99 -4.81 9.88
C GLU A 23 31.65 -3.72 8.86
N GLU A 24 32.48 -3.52 7.84
CA GLU A 24 32.23 -2.57 6.78
C GLU A 24 30.97 -2.95 5.97
N TYR A 25 30.83 -4.24 5.60
CA TYR A 25 29.61 -4.73 4.93
C TYR A 25 28.36 -4.61 5.81
N LYS A 26 28.46 -4.93 7.09
CA LYS A 26 27.36 -4.78 8.06
C LYS A 26 26.95 -3.32 8.22
N ASN A 27 27.92 -2.42 8.34
CA ASN A 27 27.69 -0.99 8.44
C ASN A 27 27.05 -0.43 7.16
N TYR A 28 27.54 -0.83 5.98
CA TYR A 28 26.94 -0.47 4.70
C TYR A 28 25.48 -0.95 4.61
N ARG A 29 25.20 -2.20 4.99
CA ARG A 29 23.85 -2.75 4.98
C ARG A 29 22.92 -2.03 5.95
N ASN A 30 23.41 -1.70 7.14
CA ASN A 30 22.64 -0.96 8.14
C ASN A 30 22.35 0.48 7.67
N GLN A 31 23.32 1.18 7.11
CA GLN A 31 23.14 2.52 6.55
C GLN A 31 22.13 2.51 5.39
N LYS A 32 22.23 1.52 4.49
CA LYS A 32 21.27 1.36 3.40
C LYS A 32 19.86 1.13 3.92
N HIS A 33 19.68 0.25 4.89
CA HIS A 33 18.39 -0.02 5.51
C HIS A 33 17.82 1.20 6.23
N GLU A 34 18.66 1.97 6.94
CA GLU A 34 18.24 3.22 7.59
C GLU A 34 17.77 4.26 6.57
N LEU A 35 18.49 4.42 5.45
CA LEU A 35 18.08 5.31 4.37
C LEU A 35 16.74 4.89 3.75
N GLU A 36 16.55 3.59 3.51
CA GLU A 36 15.27 3.04 3.01
C GLU A 36 14.12 3.33 4.00
N LEU A 37 14.33 3.16 5.30
CA LEU A 37 13.31 3.47 6.32
C LEU A 37 12.96 4.97 6.34
N VAL A 38 13.95 5.85 6.25
CA VAL A 38 13.73 7.31 6.19
C VAL A 38 12.97 7.68 4.92
N GLN A 39 13.32 7.10 3.79
CA GLN A 39 12.63 7.33 2.52
C GLN A 39 11.16 6.86 2.61
N CYS A 40 10.90 5.65 3.09
CA CYS A 40 9.54 5.14 3.30
C CYS A 40 8.72 6.06 4.22
N ALA A 41 9.31 6.52 5.35
CA ALA A 41 8.62 7.42 6.27
C ALA A 41 8.26 8.77 5.64
N ASN A 42 9.16 9.33 4.80
CA ASN A 42 8.90 10.56 4.07
C ASN A 42 7.81 10.38 3.01
N THR A 43 7.82 9.27 2.28
CA THR A 43 6.79 8.93 1.30
C THR A 43 5.43 8.74 1.98
N ASP A 44 5.38 8.01 3.10
CA ASP A 44 4.15 7.84 3.89
C ASP A 44 3.57 9.17 4.38
N LYS A 45 4.44 10.12 4.77
CA LYS A 45 4.01 11.47 5.14
C LYS A 45 3.38 12.22 3.98
N LYS A 46 4.01 12.18 2.80
CA LYS A 46 3.46 12.80 1.57
C LYS A 46 2.11 12.19 1.20
N ILE A 47 1.99 10.86 1.22
CA ILE A 47 0.74 10.15 0.94
C ILE A 47 -0.36 10.61 1.90
N LYS A 48 -0.11 10.66 3.21
CA LYS A 48 -1.09 11.12 4.19
C LYS A 48 -1.53 12.57 3.95
N GLN A 49 -0.60 13.46 3.59
CA GLN A 49 -0.93 14.84 3.25
C GLN A 49 -1.84 14.91 2.02
N LEU A 50 -1.51 14.15 0.97
CA LEU A 50 -2.30 14.08 -0.25
C LEU A 50 -3.71 13.51 0.02
N LEU A 51 -3.80 12.43 0.78
CA LEU A 51 -5.09 11.86 1.18
C LEU A 51 -5.95 12.84 2.00
N SER A 52 -5.34 13.69 2.84
CA SER A 52 -6.09 14.72 3.56
C SER A 52 -6.70 15.74 2.60
N ILE A 53 -5.93 16.20 1.60
CA ILE A 53 -6.43 17.11 0.56
C ILE A 53 -7.58 16.47 -0.22
N TYR A 54 -7.44 15.20 -0.59
CA TYR A 54 -8.46 14.47 -1.35
C TYR A 54 -9.72 14.20 -0.53
N LEU A 55 -9.59 13.90 0.76
CA LEU A 55 -10.75 13.73 1.64
C LEU A 55 -11.63 14.98 1.64
N ASP A 56 -11.02 16.17 1.77
CA ASP A 56 -11.70 17.46 1.74
C ASP A 56 -12.24 17.78 0.33
N LYS A 57 -11.43 17.58 -0.71
CA LYS A 57 -11.81 17.85 -2.12
C LYS A 57 -13.03 17.05 -2.56
N TYR A 58 -13.07 15.77 -2.21
CA TYR A 58 -14.14 14.85 -2.61
C TYR A 58 -15.26 14.75 -1.57
N GLN A 59 -15.17 15.49 -0.47
CA GLN A 59 -16.17 15.49 0.60
C GLN A 59 -16.52 14.06 1.08
N GLY A 60 -15.51 13.20 1.13
CA GLY A 60 -15.65 11.83 1.61
C GLY A 60 -15.73 11.77 3.13
N ASN A 61 -16.37 10.75 3.68
CA ASN A 61 -16.33 10.50 5.11
C ASN A 61 -15.07 9.72 5.52
N ARG A 62 -14.54 8.92 4.61
CA ARG A 62 -13.30 8.18 4.79
C ARG A 62 -12.58 8.06 3.46
N ILE A 63 -11.24 8.17 3.49
CA ILE A 63 -10.34 7.85 2.39
C ILE A 63 -9.32 6.82 2.86
N TRP A 64 -9.04 5.83 2.04
CA TRP A 64 -8.23 4.69 2.45
C TRP A 64 -7.42 4.10 1.30
N ILE A 65 -6.33 3.42 1.66
CA ILE A 65 -5.53 2.59 0.75
C ILE A 65 -5.36 1.22 1.39
N ILE A 66 -5.78 0.19 0.66
CA ILE A 66 -5.46 -1.20 0.94
C ILE A 66 -4.27 -1.58 0.09
N GLN A 67 -3.21 -2.09 0.71
CA GLN A 67 -2.05 -2.63 0.03
C GLN A 67 -2.15 -4.15 -0.03
N TYR A 68 -1.87 -4.72 -1.20
CA TYR A 68 -1.83 -6.16 -1.39
C TYR A 68 -0.47 -6.72 -1.00
N HIS A 69 -0.46 -7.88 -0.39
CA HIS A 69 0.74 -8.60 -0.02
C HIS A 69 0.46 -10.11 0.04
N ARG A 70 1.52 -10.93 0.08
CA ARG A 70 1.38 -12.36 0.31
C ARG A 70 1.10 -12.59 1.79
N GLY A 71 0.04 -13.35 2.07
CA GLY A 71 -0.26 -13.85 3.39
C GLY A 71 0.49 -15.15 3.68
N ILE A 72 0.23 -15.69 4.87
CA ILE A 72 0.66 -17.05 5.23
C ILE A 72 -0.03 -18.03 4.27
N ASN A 73 0.67 -19.05 3.77
CA ASN A 73 0.20 -20.05 2.80
C ASN A 73 -0.08 -19.53 1.37
N ASP A 74 0.65 -18.52 0.91
CA ASP A 74 0.58 -17.97 -0.46
C ASP A 74 -0.78 -17.37 -0.88
N TYR A 75 -1.72 -17.17 0.05
CA TYR A 75 -2.95 -16.44 -0.24
C TYR A 75 -2.66 -14.96 -0.44
N MET A 76 -3.36 -14.35 -1.40
CA MET A 76 -3.34 -12.90 -1.56
C MET A 76 -4.11 -12.25 -0.41
N CYS A 77 -3.40 -11.47 0.38
CA CYS A 77 -3.96 -10.70 1.49
C CYS A 77 -3.94 -9.21 1.17
N GLY A 78 -4.80 -8.48 1.88
CA GLY A 78 -4.81 -7.03 1.90
C GLY A 78 -4.64 -6.50 3.32
N SER A 79 -3.98 -5.36 3.44
CA SER A 79 -3.95 -4.61 4.69
C SER A 79 -4.22 -3.14 4.41
N MET A 80 -5.08 -2.51 5.20
CA MET A 80 -5.33 -1.08 5.11
C MET A 80 -4.10 -0.32 5.61
N ARG A 81 -3.27 0.12 4.67
CA ARG A 81 -2.03 0.86 4.98
C ARG A 81 -2.33 2.27 5.48
N PHE A 82 -3.25 2.95 4.81
CA PHE A 82 -3.65 4.32 5.14
C PHE A 82 -5.16 4.40 5.33
N GLU A 83 -5.58 5.18 6.30
CA GLU A 83 -6.95 5.57 6.55
C GLU A 83 -6.96 6.99 7.13
N LEU A 84 -7.74 7.88 6.50
CA LEU A 84 -8.15 9.15 7.09
C LEU A 84 -9.67 9.23 7.04
N TYR A 85 -10.26 9.90 8.01
CA TYR A 85 -11.72 9.98 8.17
C TYR A 85 -12.11 11.29 8.83
N ASP A 86 -13.36 11.68 8.61
CA ASP A 86 -13.95 12.85 9.27
C ASP A 86 -14.26 12.58 10.76
N LYS A 87 -14.65 13.63 11.49
CA LYS A 87 -14.94 13.53 12.93
C LYS A 87 -16.14 12.64 13.28
N GLN A 88 -17.00 12.31 12.31
CA GLN A 88 -18.23 11.53 12.51
C GLN A 88 -18.02 10.05 12.21
N THR A 89 -16.93 9.72 11.54
CA THR A 89 -16.64 8.37 11.05
C THR A 89 -15.72 7.64 12.02
N LYS A 90 -16.05 6.39 12.34
CA LYS A 90 -15.20 5.53 13.17
C LYS A 90 -14.09 4.89 12.34
N PRO A 91 -12.86 4.80 12.87
CA PRO A 91 -11.77 4.09 12.19
C PRO A 91 -12.07 2.61 12.05
N ILE A 92 -11.67 2.03 10.93
CA ILE A 92 -11.83 0.60 10.64
C ILE A 92 -10.50 -0.08 10.27
N LYS A 93 -9.41 0.67 10.18
CA LYS A 93 -8.09 0.16 9.76
C LYS A 93 -7.69 -1.14 10.47
N TYR A 94 -7.94 -1.24 11.77
CA TYR A 94 -7.57 -2.42 12.56
C TYR A 94 -8.38 -3.68 12.22
N GLN A 95 -9.55 -3.52 11.57
CA GLN A 95 -10.38 -4.63 11.11
C GLN A 95 -9.89 -5.20 9.79
N TYR A 96 -9.10 -4.40 9.05
CA TYR A 96 -8.59 -4.72 7.72
C TYR A 96 -7.06 -4.87 7.74
N THR A 97 -6.58 -5.78 8.58
CA THR A 97 -5.16 -6.18 8.65
C THR A 97 -5.05 -7.65 8.26
N ASP A 98 -4.19 -7.97 7.30
CA ASP A 98 -3.93 -9.33 6.81
C ASP A 98 -5.20 -10.12 6.41
N PHE A 99 -6.23 -9.41 5.91
CA PHE A 99 -7.45 -10.07 5.49
C PHE A 99 -7.29 -10.75 4.13
N ASN A 100 -7.90 -11.90 3.98
CA ASN A 100 -7.87 -12.66 2.72
C ASN A 100 -8.76 -11.96 1.69
N LEU A 101 -8.19 -11.57 0.54
CA LEU A 101 -8.90 -10.87 -0.52
C LEU A 101 -10.02 -11.71 -1.14
N SER A 102 -9.90 -13.05 -1.12
CA SER A 102 -10.92 -13.95 -1.68
C SER A 102 -12.26 -13.97 -0.88
N TRP A 103 -12.29 -13.36 0.29
CA TRP A 103 -13.54 -13.22 1.05
C TRP A 103 -14.44 -12.10 0.53
N TYR A 104 -13.92 -11.27 -0.37
CA TYR A 104 -14.56 -10.07 -0.88
C TYR A 104 -14.65 -10.10 -2.40
N THR A 105 -15.76 -9.60 -2.93
CA THR A 105 -15.99 -9.56 -4.39
C THR A 105 -15.42 -8.29 -5.03
N LEU A 106 -15.24 -7.21 -4.28
CA LEU A 106 -14.71 -5.95 -4.77
C LEU A 106 -13.31 -6.08 -5.42
N PRO A 107 -12.32 -6.81 -4.85
CA PRO A 107 -11.03 -6.99 -5.51
C PRO A 107 -11.12 -7.65 -6.88
N ASP A 108 -11.97 -8.67 -7.03
CA ASP A 108 -12.18 -9.36 -8.30
C ASP A 108 -12.89 -8.47 -9.32
N TYR A 109 -13.89 -7.71 -8.89
CA TYR A 109 -14.56 -6.73 -9.74
C TYR A 109 -13.58 -5.69 -10.28
N LEU A 110 -12.74 -5.11 -9.41
CA LEU A 110 -11.76 -4.10 -9.80
C LEU A 110 -10.66 -4.65 -10.73
N ARG A 111 -10.33 -5.92 -10.60
CA ARG A 111 -9.37 -6.57 -11.52
C ARG A 111 -9.86 -6.56 -12.96
N ILE A 112 -11.18 -6.62 -13.18
CA ILE A 112 -11.82 -6.64 -14.50
C ILE A 112 -12.13 -5.22 -14.97
N HIS A 113 -12.64 -4.35 -14.08
CA HIS A 113 -13.22 -3.06 -14.44
C HIS A 113 -12.33 -1.86 -14.05
N ASP A 114 -11.24 -2.09 -13.30
CA ASP A 114 -10.23 -1.11 -12.84
C ASP A 114 -10.77 -0.08 -11.81
N SER A 115 -12.04 0.29 -11.85
CA SER A 115 -12.67 1.23 -10.93
C SER A 115 -14.13 0.89 -10.66
N PHE A 116 -14.67 1.43 -9.56
CA PHE A 116 -16.08 1.34 -9.20
C PHE A 116 -16.54 2.64 -8.54
N ILE A 117 -17.73 3.11 -8.92
CA ILE A 117 -18.42 4.23 -8.31
C ILE A 117 -19.88 3.82 -8.11
N GLY A 118 -20.35 3.71 -6.88
CA GLY A 118 -21.72 3.27 -6.62
C GLY A 118 -21.97 2.83 -5.20
N LYS A 119 -23.06 2.10 -4.99
CA LYS A 119 -23.38 1.51 -3.69
C LYS A 119 -22.49 0.30 -3.42
N LEU A 120 -21.91 0.27 -2.23
CA LEU A 120 -21.01 -0.80 -1.83
C LEU A 120 -21.68 -2.18 -1.84
N GLU A 121 -22.96 -2.26 -1.44
CA GLU A 121 -23.73 -3.51 -1.44
C GLU A 121 -23.94 -4.12 -2.83
N GLU A 122 -23.88 -3.32 -3.89
CA GLU A 122 -24.05 -3.79 -5.27
C GLU A 122 -22.84 -4.56 -5.78
N VAL A 123 -21.64 -4.25 -5.26
CA VAL A 123 -20.37 -4.86 -5.68
C VAL A 123 -19.82 -5.81 -4.63
N ASP A 124 -20.02 -5.52 -3.35
CA ASP A 124 -19.52 -6.35 -2.24
C ASP A 124 -20.47 -6.29 -1.03
N PRO A 125 -21.47 -7.16 -0.96
CA PRO A 125 -22.41 -7.22 0.16
C PRO A 125 -21.72 -7.53 1.50
N VAL A 126 -20.64 -8.34 1.51
CA VAL A 126 -19.91 -8.70 2.73
C VAL A 126 -19.17 -7.49 3.28
N LEU A 127 -18.49 -6.77 2.43
CA LEU A 127 -17.79 -5.54 2.80
C LEU A 127 -18.76 -4.45 3.25
N SER A 128 -19.94 -4.37 2.65
CA SER A 128 -21.00 -3.42 3.00
C SER A 128 -21.46 -3.58 4.46
N ILE A 129 -21.61 -4.79 4.94
CA ILE A 129 -22.03 -5.09 6.33
C ILE A 129 -20.97 -4.61 7.33
N SER A 130 -19.69 -4.80 7.02
CA SER A 130 -18.59 -4.51 7.94
C SER A 130 -18.14 -3.04 7.90
N ASN A 131 -18.38 -2.33 6.81
CA ASN A 131 -17.76 -1.01 6.55
C ASN A 131 -18.65 0.19 6.92
N SER A 132 -19.91 0.03 7.26
CA SER A 132 -20.87 1.14 7.50
C SER A 132 -20.99 2.18 6.36
N ALA A 133 -20.23 2.07 5.29
CA ALA A 133 -20.31 2.94 4.12
C ALA A 133 -21.42 2.47 3.19
N LYS A 134 -22.26 3.41 2.70
CA LYS A 134 -23.28 3.10 1.70
C LYS A 134 -22.75 3.17 0.27
N TYR A 135 -21.88 4.15 0.02
CA TYR A 135 -21.33 4.38 -1.31
C TYR A 135 -19.82 4.41 -1.25
N ILE A 136 -19.18 3.97 -2.32
CA ILE A 136 -17.75 4.05 -2.49
C ILE A 136 -17.38 4.54 -3.89
N ILE A 137 -16.22 5.17 -3.95
CA ILE A 137 -15.44 5.37 -5.16
C ILE A 137 -14.14 4.62 -4.90
N CYS A 138 -13.79 3.73 -5.78
CA CYS A 138 -12.51 3.02 -5.63
C CYS A 138 -11.86 2.70 -6.97
N LYS A 139 -10.56 2.56 -6.92
CA LYS A 139 -9.72 2.26 -8.07
C LYS A 139 -8.58 1.33 -7.70
N LEU A 140 -8.28 0.41 -8.61
CA LEU A 140 -7.20 -0.55 -8.45
C LEU A 140 -5.85 0.13 -8.67
N ILE A 141 -4.91 -0.01 -7.73
CA ILE A 141 -3.53 0.49 -7.87
C ILE A 141 -2.68 -0.59 -8.54
N ARG A 142 -1.97 -0.19 -9.60
CA ARG A 142 -1.08 -1.08 -10.34
C ARG A 142 0.35 -0.58 -10.32
N ASP A 143 1.30 -1.50 -10.39
CA ASP A 143 2.72 -1.18 -10.58
C ASP A 143 3.06 -0.90 -12.07
N TYR A 144 4.33 -0.63 -12.34
CA TYR A 144 4.83 -0.38 -13.71
C TYR A 144 4.70 -1.59 -14.65
N ASN A 145 4.56 -2.81 -14.11
CA ASN A 145 4.34 -4.03 -14.85
C ASN A 145 2.85 -4.37 -14.98
N ASN A 146 1.96 -3.43 -14.66
CA ASN A 146 0.52 -3.61 -14.65
C ASN A 146 0.01 -4.67 -13.64
N VAL A 147 0.81 -4.99 -12.62
CA VAL A 147 0.41 -5.90 -11.53
C VAL A 147 -0.37 -5.12 -10.48
N SER A 148 -1.50 -5.69 -10.04
CA SER A 148 -2.33 -5.09 -8.99
C SER A 148 -1.60 -5.14 -7.63
N ILE A 149 -1.36 -3.97 -7.04
CA ILE A 149 -0.63 -3.83 -5.76
C ILE A 149 -1.50 -3.29 -4.62
N GLY A 150 -2.74 -2.90 -4.92
CA GLY A 150 -3.65 -2.40 -3.91
C GLY A 150 -4.91 -1.75 -4.46
N ILE A 151 -5.70 -1.17 -3.57
CA ILE A 151 -6.92 -0.41 -3.88
C ILE A 151 -6.84 0.93 -3.17
N PHE A 152 -7.12 1.99 -3.90
CA PHE A 152 -7.46 3.31 -3.36
C PHE A 152 -8.98 3.45 -3.29
N GLY A 153 -9.52 4.02 -2.21
CA GLY A 153 -10.95 4.22 -2.10
C GLY A 153 -11.35 5.41 -1.23
N ILE A 154 -12.54 5.95 -1.55
CA ILE A 154 -13.24 6.97 -0.79
C ILE A 154 -14.61 6.41 -0.43
N SER A 155 -14.98 6.50 0.83
CA SER A 155 -16.25 5.99 1.37
C SER A 155 -17.18 7.12 1.78
N TYR A 156 -18.49 6.93 1.55
CA TYR A 156 -19.54 7.85 1.89
C TYR A 156 -20.62 7.14 2.70
N LEU A 157 -21.02 7.75 3.82
CA LEU A 157 -22.05 7.19 4.71
C LEU A 157 -23.46 7.35 4.16
N ASP A 158 -23.76 8.47 3.49
CA ASP A 158 -25.12 8.81 3.07
C ASP A 158 -25.32 8.86 1.57
N LYS A 159 -24.52 9.64 0.85
CA LYS A 159 -24.67 9.89 -0.59
C LYS A 159 -23.35 10.27 -1.24
N LEU A 160 -23.26 10.02 -2.53
CA LEU A 160 -22.16 10.54 -3.37
C LEU A 160 -22.31 12.06 -3.56
N PRO A 161 -21.22 12.80 -3.75
CA PRO A 161 -21.27 14.23 -4.08
C PRO A 161 -21.96 14.46 -5.43
N ASN A 162 -22.73 15.55 -5.53
CA ASN A 162 -23.51 15.88 -6.74
C ASN A 162 -22.65 16.22 -7.97
N LYS A 163 -21.38 16.59 -7.76
CA LYS A 163 -20.41 16.88 -8.82
C LYS A 163 -19.14 16.07 -8.54
N LEU A 164 -19.07 14.91 -9.13
CA LEU A 164 -17.84 14.14 -9.20
C LEU A 164 -17.27 14.35 -10.61
N LEU A 165 -16.14 15.07 -10.71
CA LEU A 165 -15.44 15.18 -11.98
C LEU A 165 -14.52 13.96 -12.08
N GLU A 166 -14.89 12.99 -12.91
CA GLU A 166 -14.09 11.77 -13.14
C GLU A 166 -12.66 12.08 -13.63
N THR A 167 -12.52 13.17 -14.40
CA THR A 167 -11.22 13.66 -14.89
C THR A 167 -10.30 14.06 -13.74
N ASP A 168 -10.80 14.76 -12.72
CA ASP A 168 -10.02 15.17 -11.55
C ASP A 168 -9.63 13.97 -10.73
N LEU A 169 -10.55 13.03 -10.53
CA LEU A 169 -10.29 11.79 -9.81
C LEU A 169 -9.19 10.97 -10.50
N GLN A 170 -9.19 10.92 -11.83
CA GLN A 170 -8.16 10.21 -12.59
C GLN A 170 -6.78 10.85 -12.43
N GLN A 171 -6.70 12.18 -12.45
CA GLN A 171 -5.43 12.90 -12.28
C GLN A 171 -4.87 12.72 -10.86
N ASP A 172 -5.71 12.89 -9.84
CA ASP A 172 -5.36 12.72 -8.44
C ASP A 172 -4.92 11.28 -8.15
N TYR A 173 -5.59 10.31 -8.77
CA TYR A 173 -5.21 8.91 -8.68
C TYR A 173 -3.80 8.65 -9.27
N ILE A 174 -3.47 9.22 -10.43
CA ILE A 174 -2.15 9.06 -11.04
C ILE A 174 -1.05 9.64 -10.14
N GLU A 175 -1.30 10.77 -9.49
CA GLU A 175 -0.37 11.36 -8.54
C GLU A 175 -0.14 10.44 -7.33
N LEU A 176 -1.22 9.91 -6.76
CA LEU A 176 -1.16 8.96 -5.66
C LEU A 176 -0.41 7.68 -6.05
N GLN A 177 -0.71 7.12 -7.22
CA GLN A 177 -0.05 5.92 -7.72
C GLN A 177 1.46 6.10 -7.86
N LYS A 178 1.92 7.24 -8.36
CA LYS A 178 3.36 7.55 -8.45
C LYS A 178 4.04 7.51 -7.07
N LEU A 179 3.42 8.13 -6.06
CA LEU A 179 3.95 8.11 -4.70
C LEU A 179 3.96 6.70 -4.08
N MET A 180 3.00 5.85 -4.45
CA MET A 180 2.95 4.46 -3.95
C MET A 180 4.04 3.57 -4.55
N LEU A 181 4.65 3.99 -5.66
CA LEU A 181 5.67 3.26 -6.40
C LEU A 181 7.11 3.77 -6.12
N GLU A 182 7.27 4.91 -5.38
CA GLU A 182 8.55 5.41 -4.86
C GLU A 182 9.02 4.61 -3.64
#